data_592433f903587b493bd6f3ce21dcc7db
#
_entry.id   592433f903587b493bd6f3ce21dcc7db
#
_cell.length_a   1.000
_cell.length_b   1.000
_cell.length_c   1.000
_cell.angle_alpha   90.00
_cell.angle_beta   90.00
_cell.angle_gamma   90.00
#
_symmetry.space_group_name_H-M   'P 1'
#
loop_
_entity.id
_entity.type
_entity.pdbx_description
1 polymer ?
#
loop_
_entity_poly.entity_id
_entity_poly.type
_entity_poly.pdbx_seq_one_letter_code
_entity_poly.pdbx_strand_id
1 'polypeptide(L)'
;MKDVPYASAIGSIMYAMLCTRPDVCLAISLAGRYKSNPGVDHWTMVKNILKYLKRTKDMFLIYGGDKELIVNGYIDASFDTDPDDSKSQTGYVFTLNGGAVSWCSSKQSVVAGSTCEAEYIAALEAANEGVWMKEFISNLGVIPTASGPMKIFCDNTGAIALAKESRFHKRTKHIKRRFNSIRDLVQVGDIEICKIHTDLNVADPLTKPLPRAKHDQHQSSMGVRIITV
;
A
#
# COMPACT_ATOMS: atom_id res chain seq x y z
N MET A 1 -25.89 15.06 -12.11
CA MET A 1 -25.26 14.57 -10.87
C MET A 1 -25.51 15.48 -9.64
N LYS A 2 -26.25 16.60 -9.79
CA LYS A 2 -26.44 17.58 -8.68
C LYS A 2 -27.08 16.97 -7.42
N ASP A 3 -27.97 15.99 -7.58
CA ASP A 3 -28.72 15.38 -6.46
C ASP A 3 -28.11 14.05 -5.96
N VAL A 4 -26.93 13.68 -6.48
CA VAL A 4 -26.24 12.44 -6.08
C VAL A 4 -25.26 12.75 -4.96
N PRO A 5 -25.36 12.09 -3.79
CA PRO A 5 -24.51 12.36 -2.64
C PRO A 5 -23.10 11.71 -2.79
N TYR A 6 -22.41 12.01 -3.92
CA TYR A 6 -21.14 11.38 -4.27
C TYR A 6 -20.08 11.61 -3.21
N ALA A 7 -19.87 12.86 -2.82
CA ALA A 7 -18.83 13.22 -1.85
C ALA A 7 -19.08 12.59 -0.46
N SER A 8 -20.37 12.52 -0.05
CA SER A 8 -20.77 11.89 1.20
C SER A 8 -20.53 10.37 1.17
N ALA A 9 -20.89 9.72 0.05
CA ALA A 9 -20.66 8.29 -0.13
C ALA A 9 -19.16 7.96 -0.12
N ILE A 10 -18.34 8.74 -0.83
CA ILE A 10 -16.86 8.60 -0.80
C ILE A 10 -16.34 8.76 0.63
N GLY A 11 -16.77 9.78 1.37
CA GLY A 11 -16.35 10.01 2.76
C GLY A 11 -16.70 8.85 3.69
N SER A 12 -17.90 8.29 3.58
CA SER A 12 -18.34 7.16 4.38
C SER A 12 -17.56 5.87 4.08
N ILE A 13 -17.31 5.58 2.79
CA ILE A 13 -16.51 4.41 2.39
C ILE A 13 -15.04 4.61 2.80
N MET A 14 -14.51 5.82 2.66
CA MET A 14 -13.14 6.15 3.07
C MET A 14 -12.95 5.91 4.58
N TYR A 15 -13.93 6.27 5.41
CA TYR A 15 -13.87 5.98 6.84
C TYR A 15 -13.82 4.47 7.11
N ALA A 16 -14.68 3.67 6.47
CA ALA A 16 -14.63 2.22 6.59
C ALA A 16 -13.29 1.64 6.12
N MET A 17 -12.76 2.14 4.98
CA MET A 17 -11.47 1.76 4.44
C MET A 17 -10.35 2.05 5.42
N LEU A 18 -10.29 3.25 5.99
CA LEU A 18 -9.24 3.65 6.92
C LEU A 18 -9.27 2.87 8.25
N CYS A 19 -10.46 2.46 8.69
CA CYS A 19 -10.59 1.78 9.98
C CYS A 19 -10.35 0.27 9.90
N THR A 20 -10.92 -0.42 8.90
CA THR A 20 -11.01 -1.90 8.93
C THR A 20 -11.01 -2.57 7.56
N ARG A 21 -11.00 -1.83 6.44
CA ARG A 21 -11.21 -2.40 5.10
C ARG A 21 -10.09 -2.00 4.12
N PRO A 22 -8.85 -2.48 4.34
CA PRO A 22 -7.74 -2.25 3.39
C PRO A 22 -8.04 -2.77 1.98
N ASP A 23 -8.85 -3.78 1.84
CA ASP A 23 -9.24 -4.44 0.60
C ASP A 23 -10.00 -3.54 -0.39
N VAL A 24 -10.60 -2.43 0.03
CA VAL A 24 -11.23 -1.45 -0.86
C VAL A 24 -10.37 -0.21 -1.11
N CYS A 25 -9.13 -0.18 -0.64
CA CYS A 25 -8.25 1.00 -0.67
C CYS A 25 -8.01 1.50 -2.10
N LEU A 26 -7.66 0.63 -3.05
CA LEU A 26 -7.48 1.01 -4.45
C LEU A 26 -8.76 1.59 -5.05
N ALA A 27 -9.89 0.91 -4.85
CA ALA A 27 -11.15 1.32 -5.45
C ALA A 27 -11.60 2.71 -4.96
N ILE A 28 -11.42 2.99 -3.67
CA ILE A 28 -11.76 4.29 -3.09
C ILE A 28 -10.75 5.37 -3.47
N SER A 29 -9.46 5.02 -3.61
CA SER A 29 -8.43 5.93 -4.13
C SER A 29 -8.77 6.41 -5.53
N LEU A 30 -9.16 5.49 -6.42
CA LEU A 30 -9.57 5.81 -7.79
C LEU A 30 -10.86 6.64 -7.83
N ALA A 31 -11.91 6.22 -7.11
CA ALA A 31 -13.18 6.95 -7.07
C ALA A 31 -13.01 8.36 -6.46
N GLY A 32 -12.15 8.51 -5.48
CA GLY A 32 -11.89 9.77 -4.80
C GLY A 32 -11.32 10.88 -5.70
N ARG A 33 -10.65 10.52 -6.80
CA ARG A 33 -10.08 11.48 -7.77
C ARG A 33 -11.15 12.35 -8.43
N TYR A 34 -12.36 11.84 -8.59
CA TYR A 34 -13.46 12.50 -9.28
C TYR A 34 -14.43 13.22 -8.35
N LYS A 35 -14.05 13.46 -7.08
CA LYS A 35 -14.92 14.07 -6.06
C LYS A 35 -15.43 15.46 -6.44
N SER A 36 -14.61 16.26 -7.16
CA SER A 36 -14.96 17.61 -7.58
C SER A 36 -15.93 17.66 -8.77
N ASN A 37 -15.88 16.68 -9.66
CA ASN A 37 -16.72 16.63 -10.87
C ASN A 37 -17.04 15.17 -11.25
N PRO A 38 -17.92 14.46 -10.50
CA PRO A 38 -18.24 13.07 -10.77
C PRO A 38 -19.20 12.92 -11.96
N GLY A 39 -18.93 11.92 -12.81
CA GLY A 39 -19.86 11.46 -13.87
C GLY A 39 -20.67 10.24 -13.42
N VAL A 40 -21.56 9.76 -14.32
CA VAL A 40 -22.43 8.60 -14.07
C VAL A 40 -21.61 7.31 -13.81
N ASP A 41 -20.51 7.14 -14.54
CA ASP A 41 -19.64 5.97 -14.41
C ASP A 41 -18.93 5.97 -13.06
N HIS A 42 -18.50 7.14 -12.58
CA HIS A 42 -17.90 7.28 -11.25
C HIS A 42 -18.92 6.92 -10.15
N TRP A 43 -20.18 7.31 -10.30
CA TRP A 43 -21.23 6.88 -9.38
C TRP A 43 -21.51 5.37 -9.45
N THR A 44 -21.41 4.78 -10.62
CA THR A 44 -21.50 3.32 -10.77
C THR A 44 -20.36 2.60 -10.06
N MET A 45 -19.13 3.13 -10.12
CA MET A 45 -17.99 2.63 -9.35
C MET A 45 -18.29 2.67 -7.84
N VAL A 46 -18.77 3.79 -7.31
CA VAL A 46 -19.14 3.92 -5.88
C VAL A 46 -20.22 2.92 -5.49
N LYS A 47 -21.26 2.74 -6.31
CA LYS A 47 -22.30 1.72 -6.06
C LYS A 47 -21.73 0.30 -6.03
N ASN A 48 -20.72 -0.01 -6.85
CA ASN A 48 -20.08 -1.32 -6.87
C ASN A 48 -19.25 -1.54 -5.59
N ILE A 49 -18.54 -0.52 -5.10
CA ILE A 49 -17.85 -0.60 -3.80
C ILE A 49 -18.86 -0.87 -2.67
N LEU A 50 -19.96 -0.15 -2.63
CA LEU A 50 -21.02 -0.36 -1.63
C LEU A 50 -21.63 -1.77 -1.71
N LYS A 51 -21.87 -2.29 -2.93
CA LYS A 51 -22.34 -3.67 -3.12
C LYS A 51 -21.32 -4.70 -2.60
N TYR A 52 -20.04 -4.46 -2.86
CA TYR A 52 -18.96 -5.30 -2.36
C TYR A 52 -18.93 -5.30 -0.82
N LEU A 53 -18.93 -4.13 -0.20
CA LEU A 53 -18.98 -4.00 1.26
C LEU A 53 -20.21 -4.68 1.88
N LYS A 54 -21.38 -4.54 1.23
CA LYS A 54 -22.60 -5.24 1.66
C LYS A 54 -22.47 -6.77 1.59
N ARG A 55 -21.81 -7.30 0.54
CA ARG A 55 -21.59 -8.74 0.39
C ARG A 55 -20.57 -9.31 1.37
N THR A 56 -19.66 -8.47 1.83
CA THR A 56 -18.56 -8.82 2.73
C THR A 56 -18.76 -8.19 4.13
N LYS A 57 -20.00 -7.93 4.53
CA LYS A 57 -20.34 -7.29 5.82
C LYS A 57 -19.93 -8.12 7.02
N ASP A 58 -19.82 -9.45 6.85
CA ASP A 58 -19.45 -10.41 7.88
C ASP A 58 -17.94 -10.71 7.90
N MET A 59 -17.14 -9.92 7.15
CA MET A 59 -15.69 -9.98 7.19
C MET A 59 -15.13 -8.88 8.11
N PHE A 60 -14.15 -9.26 8.90
CA PHE A 60 -13.54 -8.41 9.93
C PHE A 60 -12.03 -8.38 9.74
N LEU A 61 -11.40 -7.25 10.08
CA LEU A 61 -9.96 -7.17 10.22
C LEU A 61 -9.60 -7.80 11.57
N ILE A 62 -8.86 -8.91 11.50
CA ILE A 62 -8.57 -9.77 12.65
C ILE A 62 -7.07 -9.78 12.88
N TYR A 63 -6.69 -9.61 14.14
CA TYR A 63 -5.33 -9.73 14.62
C TYR A 63 -5.20 -10.97 15.50
N GLY A 64 -4.07 -11.66 15.42
CA GLY A 64 -3.80 -12.84 16.19
C GLY A 64 -3.42 -14.04 15.31
N GLY A 65 -2.69 -14.99 15.91
CA GLY A 65 -2.23 -16.21 15.26
C GLY A 65 -0.71 -16.31 15.09
N ASP A 66 0.00 -15.21 15.07
CA ASP A 66 1.46 -15.22 15.04
C ASP A 66 2.03 -15.34 16.46
N LYS A 67 3.07 -16.16 16.61
CA LYS A 67 3.78 -16.32 17.88
C LYS A 67 4.67 -15.14 18.24
N GLU A 68 5.10 -14.41 17.22
CA GLU A 68 5.99 -13.26 17.35
C GLU A 68 5.33 -12.00 16.79
N LEU A 69 5.48 -10.90 17.51
CA LEU A 69 5.00 -9.58 17.08
C LEU A 69 6.04 -8.96 16.15
N ILE A 70 5.99 -9.33 14.87
CA ILE A 70 6.88 -8.79 13.83
C ILE A 70 6.06 -7.94 12.87
N VAL A 71 6.54 -6.72 12.62
CA VAL A 71 5.96 -5.87 11.58
C VAL A 71 6.63 -6.19 10.24
N ASN A 72 5.83 -6.49 9.24
CA ASN A 72 6.25 -6.70 7.86
C ASN A 72 5.58 -5.69 6.94
N GLY A 73 6.37 -4.97 6.13
CA GLY A 73 5.88 -4.09 5.07
C GLY A 73 5.86 -4.82 3.73
N TYR A 74 4.90 -4.50 2.87
CA TYR A 74 4.82 -4.96 1.48
C TYR A 74 4.59 -3.77 0.59
N ILE A 75 5.24 -3.73 -0.57
CA ILE A 75 5.11 -2.65 -1.54
C ILE A 75 4.85 -3.20 -2.93
N ASP A 76 4.09 -2.46 -3.71
CA ASP A 76 3.86 -2.69 -5.12
C ASP A 76 3.65 -1.36 -5.84
N ALA A 77 3.92 -1.32 -7.15
CA ALA A 77 3.59 -0.20 -8.00
C ALA A 77 2.99 -0.68 -9.32
N SER A 78 1.91 -0.06 -9.73
CA SER A 78 1.35 -0.25 -11.07
C SER A 78 1.81 0.87 -11.98
N PHE A 79 2.77 0.55 -12.87
CA PHE A 79 3.42 1.51 -13.76
C PHE A 79 2.47 2.06 -14.83
N ASP A 80 2.48 3.39 -15.06
CA ASP A 80 1.77 4.08 -16.15
C ASP A 80 0.27 3.72 -16.22
N THR A 81 -0.41 3.71 -15.08
CA THR A 81 -1.81 3.26 -15.00
C THR A 81 -2.85 4.34 -15.08
N ASP A 82 -2.47 5.60 -14.91
CA ASP A 82 -3.39 6.73 -15.05
C ASP A 82 -3.44 7.21 -16.51
N PRO A 83 -4.61 7.11 -17.20
CA PRO A 83 -4.71 7.46 -18.61
C PRO A 83 -4.58 8.97 -18.88
N ASP A 84 -4.78 9.82 -17.85
CA ASP A 84 -4.77 11.26 -18.02
C ASP A 84 -3.37 11.87 -17.95
N ASP A 85 -2.50 11.33 -17.08
CA ASP A 85 -1.18 11.92 -16.82
C ASP A 85 -0.04 10.90 -16.72
N SER A 86 -0.26 9.65 -17.14
CA SER A 86 0.74 8.56 -17.17
C SER A 86 1.42 8.30 -15.82
N LYS A 87 0.78 8.67 -14.72
CA LYS A 87 1.33 8.42 -13.39
C LYS A 87 1.01 7.02 -12.91
N SER A 88 1.95 6.48 -12.17
CA SER A 88 1.85 5.18 -11.54
C SER A 88 1.02 5.21 -10.27
N GLN A 89 0.51 4.05 -9.86
CA GLN A 89 -0.15 3.85 -8.57
C GLN A 89 0.82 3.19 -7.60
N THR A 90 1.03 3.79 -6.44
CA THR A 90 1.75 3.19 -5.31
C THR A 90 0.78 2.44 -4.42
N GLY A 91 1.18 1.27 -3.94
CA GLY A 91 0.52 0.53 -2.87
C GLY A 91 1.51 0.06 -1.82
N TYR A 92 1.17 0.24 -0.54
CA TYR A 92 1.87 -0.43 0.54
C TYR A 92 0.91 -0.90 1.62
N VAL A 93 1.30 -1.94 2.32
CA VAL A 93 0.62 -2.44 3.51
C VAL A 93 1.64 -2.94 4.53
N PHE A 94 1.47 -2.53 5.78
CA PHE A 94 2.19 -3.08 6.92
C PHE A 94 1.26 -3.99 7.70
N THR A 95 1.76 -5.17 8.04
CA THR A 95 1.03 -6.17 8.82
C THR A 95 1.73 -6.42 10.15
N LEU A 96 0.94 -6.65 11.18
CA LEU A 96 1.38 -7.06 12.51
C LEU A 96 0.42 -8.12 13.03
N ASN A 97 0.95 -9.22 13.54
CA ASN A 97 0.17 -10.30 14.13
C ASN A 97 -1.00 -10.78 13.22
N GLY A 98 -0.70 -10.98 11.92
CA GLY A 98 -1.64 -11.51 10.94
C GLY A 98 -2.71 -10.55 10.42
N GLY A 99 -2.66 -9.25 10.78
CA GLY A 99 -3.58 -8.23 10.31
C GLY A 99 -2.87 -6.96 9.83
N ALA A 100 -3.48 -6.23 8.88
CA ALA A 100 -2.98 -4.95 8.39
C ALA A 100 -3.11 -3.86 9.45
N VAL A 101 -2.04 -3.09 9.70
CA VAL A 101 -2.00 -1.99 10.69
C VAL A 101 -1.81 -0.62 10.05
N SER A 102 -1.18 -0.55 8.86
CA SER A 102 -1.11 0.64 8.01
C SER A 102 -1.16 0.22 6.55
N TRP A 103 -1.85 1.00 5.72
CA TRP A 103 -1.97 0.75 4.27
C TRP A 103 -2.27 2.02 3.50
N CYS A 104 -1.84 2.03 2.25
CA CYS A 104 -2.08 3.14 1.35
C CYS A 104 -2.22 2.64 -0.09
N SER A 105 -3.07 3.33 -0.84
CA SER A 105 -3.11 3.27 -2.29
C SER A 105 -3.21 4.69 -2.81
N SER A 106 -2.17 5.18 -3.48
CA SER A 106 -2.07 6.58 -3.92
C SER A 106 -1.48 6.70 -5.32
N LYS A 107 -1.96 7.70 -6.07
CA LYS A 107 -1.33 8.09 -7.33
C LYS A 107 0.01 8.78 -7.04
N GLN A 108 1.08 8.36 -7.70
CA GLN A 108 2.40 8.98 -7.55
C GLN A 108 2.37 10.45 -7.96
N SER A 109 3.10 11.27 -7.25
CA SER A 109 3.18 12.72 -7.52
C SER A 109 3.99 13.06 -8.76
N VAL A 110 4.85 12.13 -9.21
CA VAL A 110 5.75 12.26 -10.38
C VAL A 110 5.49 11.13 -11.37
N VAL A 111 5.82 11.35 -12.63
CA VAL A 111 5.81 10.32 -13.66
C VAL A 111 7.11 9.52 -13.54
N ALA A 112 6.99 8.20 -13.39
CA ALA A 112 8.12 7.28 -13.41
C ALA A 112 8.52 6.97 -14.84
N GLY A 113 9.81 6.87 -15.13
CA GLY A 113 10.32 6.52 -16.46
C GLY A 113 10.39 5.02 -16.73
N SER A 114 10.10 4.18 -15.75
CA SER A 114 10.11 2.71 -15.86
C SER A 114 9.37 2.06 -14.69
N THR A 115 9.01 0.78 -14.84
CA THR A 115 8.47 -0.04 -13.74
C THR A 115 9.40 -0.05 -12.52
N CYS A 116 10.71 -0.17 -12.75
CA CYS A 116 11.71 -0.16 -11.68
C CYS A 116 11.70 1.16 -10.90
N GLU A 117 11.54 2.30 -11.58
CA GLU A 117 11.45 3.61 -10.94
C GLU A 117 10.14 3.77 -10.17
N ALA A 118 9.00 3.32 -10.73
CA ALA A 118 7.72 3.33 -10.05
C ALA A 118 7.76 2.53 -8.74
N GLU A 119 8.35 1.33 -8.78
CA GLU A 119 8.54 0.48 -7.61
C GLU A 119 9.48 1.12 -6.57
N TYR A 120 10.53 1.80 -7.04
CA TYR A 120 11.44 2.51 -6.16
C TYR A 120 10.76 3.68 -5.45
N ILE A 121 9.89 4.41 -6.15
CA ILE A 121 9.08 5.49 -5.56
C ILE A 121 8.13 4.92 -4.49
N ALA A 122 7.48 3.79 -4.78
CA ALA A 122 6.63 3.10 -3.81
C ALA A 122 7.43 2.65 -2.58
N ALA A 123 8.64 2.11 -2.79
CA ALA A 123 9.54 1.72 -1.71
C ALA A 123 9.89 2.90 -0.80
N LEU A 124 10.11 4.08 -1.36
CA LEU A 124 10.42 5.29 -0.60
C LEU A 124 9.23 5.75 0.27
N GLU A 125 8.01 5.74 -0.30
CA GLU A 125 6.81 6.12 0.44
C GLU A 125 6.57 5.16 1.62
N ALA A 126 6.71 3.86 1.39
CA ALA A 126 6.61 2.85 2.44
C ALA A 126 7.76 2.92 3.46
N ALA A 127 8.99 3.22 3.03
CA ALA A 127 10.12 3.34 3.94
C ALA A 127 9.91 4.47 4.97
N ASN A 128 9.35 5.60 4.56
CA ASN A 128 9.02 6.70 5.45
C ASN A 128 7.99 6.28 6.51
N GLU A 129 6.94 5.57 6.10
CA GLU A 129 5.93 5.00 7.00
C GLU A 129 6.54 3.95 7.93
N GLY A 130 7.41 3.08 7.40
CA GLY A 130 8.09 2.05 8.17
C GLY A 130 9.00 2.62 9.27
N VAL A 131 9.76 3.69 8.98
CA VAL A 131 10.60 4.36 9.98
C VAL A 131 9.75 4.96 11.08
N TRP A 132 8.68 5.69 10.74
CA TRP A 132 7.75 6.23 11.72
C TRP A 132 7.14 5.13 12.60
N MET A 133 6.70 4.04 11.98
CA MET A 133 6.12 2.91 12.71
C MET A 133 7.12 2.23 13.63
N LYS A 134 8.37 2.04 13.18
CA LYS A 134 9.46 1.49 13.99
C LYS A 134 9.70 2.36 15.24
N GLU A 135 9.80 3.67 15.06
CA GLU A 135 9.99 4.61 16.16
C GLU A 135 8.81 4.60 17.13
N PHE A 136 7.58 4.62 16.60
CA PHE A 136 6.36 4.56 17.40
C PHE A 136 6.30 3.29 18.26
N ILE A 137 6.52 2.12 17.65
CA ILE A 137 6.48 0.82 18.35
C ILE A 137 7.62 0.72 19.38
N SER A 138 8.81 1.22 19.04
CA SER A 138 9.95 1.24 19.97
C SER A 138 9.64 2.08 21.21
N ASN A 139 9.00 3.23 21.01
CA ASN A 139 8.61 4.12 22.12
C ASN A 139 7.49 3.52 22.99
N LEU A 140 6.63 2.66 22.44
CA LEU A 140 5.64 1.93 23.22
C LEU A 140 6.25 0.86 24.15
N GLY A 141 7.44 0.34 23.82
CA GLY A 141 8.15 -0.67 24.61
C GLY A 141 7.45 -2.04 24.68
N VAL A 142 6.49 -2.30 23.79
CA VAL A 142 5.66 -3.54 23.83
C VAL A 142 6.18 -4.66 22.93
N ILE A 143 7.11 -4.37 22.01
CA ILE A 143 7.68 -5.34 21.08
C ILE A 143 9.20 -5.40 21.26
N PRO A 144 9.75 -6.48 21.87
CA PRO A 144 11.18 -6.62 22.08
C PRO A 144 12.00 -6.66 20.78
N THR A 145 11.41 -7.12 19.67
CA THR A 145 12.06 -7.28 18.36
C THR A 145 12.12 -6.00 17.53
N ALA A 146 11.60 -4.87 18.03
CA ALA A 146 11.62 -3.59 17.32
C ALA A 146 13.05 -2.99 17.13
N SER A 147 14.08 -3.60 17.69
CA SER A 147 15.48 -3.13 17.60
C SER A 147 16.16 -3.43 16.25
N GLY A 148 15.61 -4.34 15.44
CA GLY A 148 16.15 -4.67 14.11
C GLY A 148 15.64 -3.75 12.99
N PRO A 149 16.16 -3.90 11.75
CA PRO A 149 15.63 -3.19 10.59
C PRO A 149 14.17 -3.61 10.30
N MET A 150 13.32 -2.62 9.92
CA MET A 150 11.98 -2.89 9.44
C MET A 150 12.05 -3.57 8.07
N LYS A 151 11.50 -4.78 7.94
CA LYS A 151 11.49 -5.51 6.67
C LYS A 151 10.39 -4.99 5.76
N ILE A 152 10.76 -4.63 4.52
CA ILE A 152 9.84 -4.24 3.46
C ILE A 152 10.05 -5.17 2.27
N PHE A 153 9.01 -5.90 1.90
CA PHE A 153 9.02 -6.85 0.81
C PHE A 153 8.64 -6.19 -0.51
N CYS A 154 9.46 -6.43 -1.55
CA CYS A 154 9.29 -5.95 -2.91
C CYS A 154 9.52 -7.09 -3.89
N ASP A 155 8.75 -7.18 -4.95
CA ASP A 155 8.93 -8.22 -5.99
C ASP A 155 9.80 -7.77 -7.16
N ASN A 156 10.18 -6.49 -7.24
CA ASN A 156 11.03 -5.94 -8.28
C ASN A 156 12.51 -5.96 -7.89
N THR A 157 13.29 -6.84 -8.54
CA THR A 157 14.72 -6.98 -8.27
C THR A 157 15.53 -5.73 -8.62
N GLY A 158 15.11 -4.97 -9.64
CA GLY A 158 15.76 -3.71 -10.03
C GLY A 158 15.60 -2.63 -8.97
N ALA A 159 14.39 -2.47 -8.41
CA ALA A 159 14.12 -1.54 -7.33
C ALA A 159 14.91 -1.90 -6.06
N ILE A 160 14.98 -3.21 -5.72
CA ILE A 160 15.80 -3.70 -4.60
C ILE A 160 17.28 -3.38 -4.80
N ALA A 161 17.80 -3.61 -6.02
CA ALA A 161 19.18 -3.31 -6.35
C ALA A 161 19.49 -1.81 -6.21
N LEU A 162 18.58 -0.96 -6.73
CA LEU A 162 18.70 0.50 -6.60
C LEU A 162 18.68 0.98 -5.15
N ALA A 163 17.88 0.36 -4.29
CA ALA A 163 17.82 0.69 -2.86
C ALA A 163 19.09 0.29 -2.09
N LYS A 164 19.75 -0.79 -2.52
CA LYS A 164 20.98 -1.31 -1.90
C LYS A 164 22.27 -0.74 -2.47
N GLU A 165 22.22 -0.06 -3.63
CA GLU A 165 23.41 0.41 -4.33
C GLU A 165 24.03 1.63 -3.64
N SER A 166 25.32 1.52 -3.30
CA SER A 166 26.09 2.60 -2.66
C SER A 166 26.66 3.66 -3.63
N ARG A 167 26.53 3.47 -4.94
CA ARG A 167 27.17 4.31 -5.96
C ARG A 167 26.26 5.37 -6.55
N PHE A 168 26.76 6.61 -6.62
CA PHE A 168 26.10 7.74 -7.28
C PHE A 168 26.11 7.59 -8.81
N HIS A 169 24.97 7.41 -9.44
CA HIS A 169 24.84 7.68 -10.88
C HIS A 169 24.50 9.16 -11.14
N LYS A 170 25.37 9.84 -11.93
CA LYS A 170 25.36 11.31 -12.15
C LYS A 170 24.17 11.85 -12.95
N ARG A 171 23.21 11.03 -13.40
CA ARG A 171 22.23 11.42 -14.44
C ARG A 171 20.85 11.94 -13.98
N THR A 172 20.52 11.95 -12.70
CA THR A 172 19.17 12.33 -12.23
C THR A 172 19.18 13.40 -11.14
N LYS A 173 19.38 14.67 -11.54
CA LYS A 173 19.48 15.80 -10.58
C LYS A 173 18.21 16.08 -9.77
N HIS A 174 17.01 15.88 -10.32
CA HIS A 174 15.75 16.20 -9.65
C HIS A 174 15.22 15.08 -8.72
N ILE A 175 15.60 13.84 -8.98
CA ILE A 175 15.23 12.65 -8.22
C ILE A 175 16.22 12.42 -7.06
N LYS A 176 17.41 13.04 -7.10
CA LYS A 176 18.54 12.82 -6.19
C LYS A 176 18.21 12.90 -4.70
N ARG A 177 17.35 13.80 -4.25
CA ARG A 177 17.04 13.92 -2.82
C ARG A 177 16.16 12.77 -2.31
N ARG A 178 15.21 12.31 -3.13
CA ARG A 178 14.33 11.18 -2.78
C ARG A 178 15.07 9.83 -2.87
N PHE A 179 15.91 9.64 -3.90
CA PHE A 179 16.71 8.42 -4.04
C PHE A 179 17.75 8.24 -2.93
N ASN A 180 18.32 9.30 -2.39
CA ASN A 180 19.28 9.18 -1.30
C ASN A 180 18.60 8.76 0.01
N SER A 181 17.36 9.13 0.26
CA SER A 181 16.73 8.88 1.55
C SER A 181 16.50 7.39 1.84
N ILE A 182 16.04 6.58 0.87
CA ILE A 182 15.85 5.13 1.12
C ILE A 182 17.19 4.40 1.29
N ARG A 183 18.22 4.82 0.54
CA ARG A 183 19.58 4.28 0.68
C ARG A 183 20.18 4.58 2.05
N ASP A 184 19.99 5.80 2.51
CA ASP A 184 20.43 6.21 3.84
C ASP A 184 19.77 5.37 4.92
N LEU A 185 18.44 5.15 4.82
CA LEU A 185 17.68 4.31 5.74
C LEU A 185 18.14 2.83 5.74
N VAL A 186 18.48 2.30 4.55
CA VAL A 186 19.00 0.94 4.42
C VAL A 186 20.43 0.87 5.00
N GLN A 187 21.28 1.87 4.76
CA GLN A 187 22.66 1.90 5.28
C GLN A 187 22.73 2.06 6.80
N VAL A 188 21.84 2.87 7.37
CA VAL A 188 21.74 3.04 8.83
C VAL A 188 21.14 1.80 9.50
N GLY A 189 20.47 0.93 8.74
CA GLY A 189 19.84 -0.28 9.26
C GLY A 189 18.45 -0.03 9.85
N ASP A 190 17.78 1.03 9.44
CA ASP A 190 16.39 1.27 9.81
C ASP A 190 15.43 0.43 8.98
N ILE A 191 15.74 0.22 7.70
CA ILE A 191 14.94 -0.52 6.74
C ILE A 191 15.78 -1.61 6.08
N GLU A 192 15.17 -2.76 5.85
CA GLU A 192 15.70 -3.84 5.02
C GLU A 192 14.73 -4.13 3.88
N ILE A 193 15.17 -3.95 2.61
CA ILE A 193 14.36 -4.31 1.45
C ILE A 193 14.61 -5.77 1.10
N CYS A 194 13.57 -6.58 1.19
CA CYS A 194 13.59 -8.02 0.97
C CYS A 194 12.87 -8.41 -0.33
N LYS A 195 13.36 -9.46 -1.01
CA LYS A 195 12.66 -10.01 -2.19
C LYS A 195 11.47 -10.87 -1.75
N ILE A 196 10.34 -10.69 -2.45
CA ILE A 196 9.20 -11.59 -2.37
C ILE A 196 8.80 -12.06 -3.78
N HIS A 197 8.11 -13.19 -3.87
CA HIS A 197 7.49 -13.62 -5.12
C HIS A 197 6.22 -12.79 -5.38
N THR A 198 5.99 -12.39 -6.64
CA THR A 198 4.85 -11.54 -7.03
C THR A 198 3.50 -12.08 -6.54
N ASP A 199 3.27 -13.39 -6.61
CA ASP A 199 2.01 -14.00 -6.15
C ASP A 199 1.79 -13.94 -4.63
N LEU A 200 2.84 -13.64 -3.87
CA LEU A 200 2.80 -13.50 -2.42
C LEU A 200 2.84 -12.03 -1.97
N ASN A 201 2.92 -11.09 -2.92
CA ASN A 201 2.98 -9.67 -2.59
C ASN A 201 1.61 -9.15 -2.13
N VAL A 202 1.46 -8.97 -0.83
CA VAL A 202 0.20 -8.55 -0.19
C VAL A 202 -0.24 -7.14 -0.64
N ALA A 203 0.66 -6.32 -1.20
CA ALA A 203 0.36 -4.99 -1.70
C ALA A 203 -0.26 -4.96 -3.11
N ASP A 204 -0.23 -6.07 -3.88
CA ASP A 204 -0.80 -6.19 -5.22
C ASP A 204 -2.22 -5.59 -5.37
N PRO A 205 -3.21 -5.91 -4.50
CA PRO A 205 -4.57 -5.38 -4.64
C PRO A 205 -4.70 -3.88 -4.36
N LEU A 206 -3.64 -3.25 -3.86
CA LEU A 206 -3.60 -1.80 -3.60
C LEU A 206 -3.15 -0.99 -4.82
N THR A 207 -2.69 -1.65 -5.89
CA THR A 207 -2.13 -1.00 -7.09
C THR A 207 -2.86 -1.36 -8.37
N LYS A 208 -3.43 -2.56 -8.47
CA LYS A 208 -4.08 -3.08 -9.69
C LYS A 208 -5.29 -3.95 -9.37
N PRO A 209 -6.30 -4.01 -10.28
CA PRO A 209 -7.40 -4.94 -10.15
C PRO A 209 -6.90 -6.38 -10.34
N LEU A 210 -7.34 -7.29 -9.47
CA LEU A 210 -6.95 -8.70 -9.50
C LEU A 210 -8.14 -9.62 -9.79
N PRO A 211 -7.90 -10.82 -10.37
CA PRO A 211 -8.90 -11.87 -10.39
C PRO A 211 -9.39 -12.20 -8.98
N ARG A 212 -10.68 -12.56 -8.86
CA ARG A 212 -11.33 -12.74 -7.55
C ARG A 212 -10.54 -13.65 -6.60
N ALA A 213 -10.10 -14.81 -7.07
CA ALA A 213 -9.38 -15.76 -6.21
C ALA A 213 -8.08 -15.18 -5.63
N LYS A 214 -7.33 -14.41 -6.44
CA LYS A 214 -6.10 -13.75 -6.00
C LYS A 214 -6.40 -12.59 -5.04
N HIS A 215 -7.44 -11.81 -5.33
CA HIS A 215 -7.91 -10.75 -4.43
C HIS A 215 -8.32 -11.32 -3.06
N ASP A 216 -9.13 -12.39 -3.03
CA ASP A 216 -9.59 -13.02 -1.80
C ASP A 216 -8.40 -13.59 -0.98
N GLN A 217 -7.38 -14.14 -1.65
CA GLN A 217 -6.14 -14.59 -1.01
C GLN A 217 -5.40 -13.43 -0.32
N HIS A 218 -5.15 -12.32 -1.02
CA HIS A 218 -4.45 -11.17 -0.46
C HIS A 218 -5.28 -10.48 0.62
N GLN A 219 -6.61 -10.41 0.46
CA GLN A 219 -7.51 -9.92 1.48
C GLN A 219 -7.36 -10.71 2.79
N SER A 220 -7.32 -12.05 2.70
CA SER A 220 -7.05 -12.92 3.85
C SER A 220 -5.67 -12.67 4.45
N SER A 221 -4.65 -12.43 3.62
CA SER A 221 -3.29 -12.11 4.08
C SER A 221 -3.20 -10.74 4.77
N MET A 222 -4.08 -9.80 4.43
CA MET A 222 -4.24 -8.54 5.17
C MET A 222 -5.01 -8.71 6.50
N GLY A 223 -5.48 -9.92 6.83
CA GLY A 223 -6.27 -10.20 8.03
C GLY A 223 -7.77 -9.95 7.90
N VAL A 224 -8.28 -9.60 6.70
CA VAL A 224 -9.72 -9.40 6.47
C VAL A 224 -10.37 -10.75 6.17
N ARG A 225 -11.05 -11.32 7.17
CA ARG A 225 -11.56 -12.70 7.17
C ARG A 225 -12.94 -12.80 7.79
N ILE A 226 -13.64 -13.90 7.50
CA ILE A 226 -14.86 -14.28 8.21
C ILE A 226 -14.46 -14.93 9.53
N ILE A 227 -15.10 -14.53 10.62
CA ILE A 227 -14.95 -15.22 11.90
C ILE A 227 -15.80 -16.48 11.84
N THR A 228 -15.16 -17.64 11.82
CA THR A 228 -15.84 -18.92 12.02
C THR A 228 -15.88 -19.16 13.53
N VAL A 229 -17.06 -19.03 14.11
CA VAL A 229 -17.34 -19.35 15.52
C VAL A 229 -17.48 -20.84 15.69
#